data_3c6ecfb5f739bafe1a87ab0f834ac078
#
_entry.id   3c6ecfb5f739bafe1a87ab0f834ac078
#
_cell.length_a   1.000
_cell.length_b   1.000
_cell.length_c   1.000
_cell.angle_alpha   90.00
_cell.angle_beta   90.00
_cell.angle_gamma   90.00
#
_symmetry.space_group_name_H-M   'P 1'
#
loop_
_entity.id
_entity.type
_entity.pdbx_description
1 polymer ?
#
loop_
_entity_poly.entity_id
_entity_poly.type
_entity_poly.pdbx_seq_one_letter_code
_entity_poly.pdbx_strand_id
1 'polypeptide(L)'
;MKQITIAKSAGFCFGVDRAVRMTYEALEQYPHVATLGPIIHNQTVVDDLCQKGARIVEDVSELTPEECIVIRSHGVSKQVEDAIAAAGNPCINATCPFVSKIHKIVEKHTLAGDYILIAGDKNHPEVQAIVGHCGENCTVFADSAALDHFFKTNYENLKKKLAIVAQTTYNILVWERCMALLPSDDPNIMVYDTICHATQVRQSDADTLSRSSDLMIIVGGKHSSNTVKLFDVCKQNCRSYHIETADELYTLDLCNAEKIGITAGASTPAHIIKEVESTMSEIMERHDEEDINFAEALDQSFKKIHKGEKVKGTVAAVNNTEAIVDTGTKYTGYVPLSELTDDPSLKPADVVNVGDELDLIVIQTNDQDGTATLSKKKVDEQKGFEEIVAAKENDTVLEGTVQGVVK
;
A
#
# COMPACT_ATOMS: atom_id res chain seq x y z
N MET A 1 -2.63 -4.71 -34.21
CA MET A 1 -3.20 -3.63 -33.39
C MET A 1 -2.44 -3.62 -32.08
N LYS A 2 -1.71 -2.59 -31.79
CA LYS A 2 -0.93 -2.49 -30.55
C LYS A 2 -1.87 -2.50 -29.36
N GLN A 3 -1.53 -3.26 -28.33
CA GLN A 3 -2.36 -3.43 -27.13
C GLN A 3 -1.70 -2.72 -25.96
N ILE A 4 -2.43 -1.78 -25.33
CA ILE A 4 -2.03 -1.15 -24.07
C ILE A 4 -2.78 -1.86 -22.94
N THR A 5 -2.07 -2.21 -21.89
CA THR A 5 -2.65 -2.82 -20.69
C THR A 5 -2.12 -2.10 -19.45
N ILE A 6 -3.02 -1.57 -18.63
CA ILE A 6 -2.66 -0.93 -17.36
C ILE A 6 -2.72 -1.99 -16.26
N ALA A 7 -1.70 -2.02 -15.40
CA ALA A 7 -1.69 -2.86 -14.21
C ALA A 7 -2.85 -2.49 -13.27
N LYS A 8 -3.57 -3.47 -12.76
CA LYS A 8 -4.75 -3.25 -11.89
C LYS A 8 -4.41 -2.47 -10.62
N SER A 9 -3.21 -2.62 -10.11
CA SER A 9 -2.73 -1.97 -8.90
C SER A 9 -2.06 -0.61 -9.14
N ALA A 10 -2.05 -0.08 -10.38
CA ALA A 10 -1.43 1.20 -10.70
C ALA A 10 -2.10 2.37 -9.98
N GLY A 11 -1.32 3.30 -9.42
CA GLY A 11 -1.82 4.51 -8.80
C GLY A 11 -1.73 4.56 -7.27
N PHE A 12 -2.43 5.50 -6.65
CA PHE A 12 -2.35 5.74 -5.21
C PHE A 12 -2.61 4.48 -4.38
N CYS A 13 -1.74 4.22 -3.40
CA CYS A 13 -2.05 3.28 -2.34
C CYS A 13 -2.86 3.97 -1.23
N PHE A 14 -3.45 3.18 -0.34
CA PHE A 14 -4.20 3.70 0.81
C PHE A 14 -3.42 4.75 1.62
N GLY A 15 -2.15 4.47 1.95
CA GLY A 15 -1.35 5.37 2.79
C GLY A 15 -1.08 6.72 2.15
N VAL A 16 -0.79 6.71 0.85
CA VAL A 16 -0.57 7.93 0.06
C VAL A 16 -1.86 8.73 -0.07
N ASP A 17 -2.94 8.08 -0.49
CA ASP A 17 -4.25 8.72 -0.63
C ASP A 17 -4.71 9.38 0.68
N ARG A 18 -4.61 8.63 1.78
CA ARG A 18 -4.92 9.15 3.11
C ARG A 18 -4.11 10.40 3.44
N ALA A 19 -2.80 10.38 3.20
CA ALA A 19 -1.92 11.51 3.51
C ALA A 19 -2.26 12.74 2.68
N VAL A 20 -2.48 12.57 1.39
CA VAL A 20 -2.86 13.66 0.47
C VAL A 20 -4.21 14.25 0.88
N ARG A 21 -5.22 13.40 1.10
CA ARG A 21 -6.56 13.84 1.54
C ARG A 21 -6.51 14.60 2.86
N MET A 22 -5.78 14.08 3.86
CA MET A 22 -5.64 14.76 5.15
C MET A 22 -4.97 16.13 5.01
N THR A 23 -4.06 16.31 4.06
CA THR A 23 -3.42 17.59 3.79
C THR A 23 -4.39 18.58 3.14
N TYR A 24 -5.24 18.13 2.19
CA TYR A 24 -6.30 18.97 1.63
C TYR A 24 -7.32 19.37 2.71
N GLU A 25 -7.75 18.42 3.54
CA GLU A 25 -8.66 18.70 4.67
C GLU A 25 -8.03 19.72 5.65
N ALA A 26 -6.72 19.62 5.87
CA ALA A 26 -5.98 20.60 6.69
C ALA A 26 -6.02 22.01 6.07
N LEU A 27 -5.82 22.13 4.76
CA LEU A 27 -5.86 23.40 4.04
C LEU A 27 -7.25 24.07 4.07
N GLU A 28 -8.31 23.27 4.20
CA GLU A 28 -9.67 23.79 4.40
C GLU A 28 -9.94 24.26 5.83
N GLN A 29 -9.29 23.62 6.83
CA GLN A 29 -9.55 23.84 8.24
C GLN A 29 -8.64 24.90 8.88
N TYR A 30 -7.42 25.06 8.38
CA TYR A 30 -6.40 25.92 8.95
C TYR A 30 -5.95 26.98 7.94
N PRO A 31 -5.79 28.24 8.38
CA PRO A 31 -5.36 29.32 7.49
C PRO A 31 -3.91 29.17 7.01
N HIS A 32 -3.09 28.47 7.80
CA HIS A 32 -1.68 28.22 7.50
C HIS A 32 -1.34 26.75 7.76
N VAL A 33 -0.87 26.06 6.74
CA VAL A 33 -0.51 24.64 6.81
C VAL A 33 0.92 24.44 6.37
N ALA A 34 1.70 23.75 7.18
CA ALA A 34 3.06 23.33 6.82
C ALA A 34 3.15 21.79 6.76
N THR A 35 3.85 21.25 5.79
CA THR A 35 4.19 19.83 5.74
C THR A 35 5.66 19.64 6.09
N LEU A 36 5.97 18.65 6.92
CA LEU A 36 7.35 18.35 7.29
C LEU A 36 8.00 17.47 6.21
N GLY A 37 8.69 18.12 5.29
CA GLY A 37 9.13 17.59 4.01
C GLY A 37 7.94 17.35 3.04
N PRO A 38 8.21 16.90 1.80
CA PRO A 38 7.18 16.56 0.83
C PRO A 38 6.26 15.48 1.37
N ILE A 39 4.94 15.69 1.26
CA ILE A 39 3.93 14.76 1.82
C ILE A 39 4.04 13.37 1.19
N ILE A 40 4.38 13.32 -0.09
CA ILE A 40 4.64 12.10 -0.89
C ILE A 40 5.74 12.39 -1.93
N HIS A 41 6.30 11.34 -2.54
CA HIS A 41 7.28 11.46 -3.62
C HIS A 41 6.58 11.61 -4.98
N ASN A 42 5.88 12.74 -5.19
CA ASN A 42 5.31 13.13 -6.47
C ASN A 42 5.25 14.66 -6.55
N GLN A 43 6.05 15.24 -7.45
CA GLN A 43 6.22 16.68 -7.51
C GLN A 43 4.93 17.40 -7.93
N THR A 44 4.16 16.83 -8.87
CA THR A 44 2.90 17.43 -9.34
C THR A 44 1.91 17.61 -8.18
N VAL A 45 1.79 16.62 -7.30
CA VAL A 45 0.90 16.70 -6.13
C VAL A 45 1.44 17.70 -5.11
N VAL A 46 2.73 17.72 -4.90
CA VAL A 46 3.40 18.66 -4.00
C VAL A 46 3.18 20.09 -4.46
N ASP A 47 3.35 20.35 -5.76
CA ASP A 47 3.16 21.68 -6.36
C ASP A 47 1.70 22.14 -6.26
N ASP A 48 0.73 21.25 -6.50
CA ASP A 48 -0.70 21.58 -6.33
C ASP A 48 -1.03 21.94 -4.89
N LEU A 49 -0.52 21.19 -3.91
CA LEU A 49 -0.69 21.51 -2.49
C LEU A 49 -0.06 22.86 -2.14
N CYS A 50 1.13 23.16 -2.66
CA CYS A 50 1.79 24.45 -2.46
C CYS A 50 1.00 25.60 -3.10
N GLN A 51 0.45 25.43 -4.30
CA GLN A 51 -0.42 26.42 -4.96
C GLN A 51 -1.70 26.67 -4.14
N LYS A 52 -2.18 25.68 -3.41
CA LYS A 52 -3.34 25.81 -2.50
C LYS A 52 -2.99 26.34 -1.11
N GLY A 53 -1.72 26.66 -0.88
CA GLY A 53 -1.29 27.34 0.36
C GLY A 53 -0.53 26.46 1.36
N ALA A 54 -0.19 25.21 1.01
CA ALA A 54 0.72 24.40 1.83
C ALA A 54 2.16 24.93 1.72
N ARG A 55 2.85 25.02 2.85
CA ARG A 55 4.28 25.33 2.91
C ARG A 55 5.07 24.07 3.29
N ILE A 56 6.16 23.81 2.59
CA ILE A 56 7.06 22.73 2.95
C ILE A 56 8.12 23.28 3.90
N VAL A 57 8.35 22.60 5.02
CA VAL A 57 9.42 22.89 5.98
C VAL A 57 10.27 21.65 6.14
N GLU A 58 11.56 21.83 6.34
CA GLU A 58 12.50 20.72 6.55
C GLU A 58 12.69 20.41 8.03
N ASP A 59 12.53 21.42 8.90
CA ASP A 59 12.74 21.30 10.33
C ASP A 59 11.60 21.96 11.12
N VAL A 60 11.32 21.41 12.32
CA VAL A 60 10.28 21.93 13.23
C VAL A 60 10.53 23.37 13.66
N SER A 61 11.80 23.78 13.73
CA SER A 61 12.18 25.15 14.08
C SER A 61 11.78 26.21 13.06
N GLU A 62 11.41 25.81 11.84
CA GLU A 62 10.91 26.70 10.81
C GLU A 62 9.42 27.03 10.97
N LEU A 63 8.72 26.32 11.87
CA LEU A 63 7.27 26.53 12.08
C LEU A 63 7.00 27.87 12.76
N THR A 64 5.95 28.54 12.30
CA THR A 64 5.37 29.66 13.03
C THR A 64 4.29 29.14 14.01
N PRO A 65 3.99 29.87 15.10
CA PRO A 65 3.01 29.41 16.09
C PRO A 65 1.58 29.20 15.56
N GLU A 66 1.25 29.79 14.42
CA GLU A 66 -0.09 29.76 13.83
C GLU A 66 -0.27 28.64 12.81
N GLU A 67 0.80 27.94 12.45
CA GLU A 67 0.76 26.88 11.44
C GLU A 67 0.28 25.55 12.00
N CYS A 68 -0.60 24.88 11.26
CA CYS A 68 -0.87 23.46 11.44
C CYS A 68 0.18 22.63 10.71
N ILE A 69 0.87 21.73 11.42
CA ILE A 69 1.85 20.84 10.81
C ILE A 69 1.21 19.53 10.37
N VAL A 70 1.54 19.08 9.16
CA VAL A 70 1.17 17.76 8.64
C VAL A 70 2.42 16.90 8.55
N ILE A 71 2.44 15.78 9.30
CA ILE A 71 3.51 14.79 9.21
C ILE A 71 3.29 13.95 7.96
N ARG A 72 4.31 13.82 7.12
CA ARG A 72 4.29 13.06 5.86
C ARG A 72 3.98 11.57 6.03
N SER A 73 3.58 10.91 4.94
CA SER A 73 3.21 9.48 4.91
C SER A 73 4.34 8.52 5.37
N HIS A 74 5.59 8.93 5.23
CA HIS A 74 6.78 8.16 5.64
C HIS A 74 7.03 8.14 7.15
N GLY A 75 6.31 8.98 7.90
CA GLY A 75 6.57 9.21 9.31
C GLY A 75 7.81 10.08 9.56
N VAL A 76 8.11 10.28 10.82
CA VAL A 76 9.27 11.03 11.31
C VAL A 76 9.91 10.27 12.48
N SER A 77 11.11 10.65 12.88
CA SER A 77 11.78 10.07 14.05
C SER A 77 11.07 10.45 15.35
N LYS A 78 11.32 9.67 16.41
CA LYS A 78 10.79 9.95 17.75
C LYS A 78 11.21 11.34 18.25
N GLN A 79 12.43 11.74 18.00
CA GLN A 79 12.92 13.07 18.32
C GLN A 79 12.10 14.18 17.66
N VAL A 80 11.72 14.01 16.40
CA VAL A 80 10.92 14.98 15.66
C VAL A 80 9.47 14.99 16.18
N GLU A 81 8.90 13.83 16.52
CA GLU A 81 7.57 13.78 17.18
C GLU A 81 7.56 14.56 18.50
N ASP A 82 8.60 14.37 19.32
CA ASP A 82 8.74 15.06 20.60
C ASP A 82 8.95 16.57 20.40
N ALA A 83 9.71 16.98 19.37
CA ALA A 83 9.88 18.40 19.03
C ALA A 83 8.56 19.06 18.56
N ILE A 84 7.77 18.38 17.75
CA ILE A 84 6.45 18.84 17.33
C ILE A 84 5.52 19.00 18.54
N ALA A 85 5.52 18.01 19.45
CA ALA A 85 4.73 18.07 20.67
C ALA A 85 5.16 19.25 21.58
N ALA A 86 6.47 19.52 21.66
CA ALA A 86 7.01 20.64 22.43
C ALA A 86 6.72 22.01 21.80
N ALA A 87 6.64 22.11 20.47
CA ALA A 87 6.29 23.34 19.75
C ALA A 87 4.85 23.78 19.99
N GLY A 88 3.95 22.84 20.30
CA GLY A 88 2.54 23.12 20.63
C GLY A 88 1.66 23.48 19.46
N ASN A 89 2.16 23.37 18.22
CA ASN A 89 1.38 23.58 17.00
C ASN A 89 0.28 22.51 16.83
N PRO A 90 -0.88 22.84 16.23
CA PRO A 90 -1.81 21.83 15.76
C PRO A 90 -1.08 20.84 14.85
N CYS A 91 -1.24 19.54 15.11
CA CYS A 91 -0.52 18.51 14.35
C CYS A 91 -1.47 17.46 13.78
N ILE A 92 -1.37 17.24 12.47
CA ILE A 92 -2.07 16.19 11.76
C ILE A 92 -1.04 15.11 11.38
N ASN A 93 -1.14 13.94 12.00
CA ASN A 93 -0.25 12.84 11.70
C ASN A 93 -0.78 12.01 10.51
N ALA A 94 -0.22 12.26 9.32
CA ALA A 94 -0.54 11.53 8.11
C ALA A 94 0.38 10.33 7.86
N THR A 95 1.21 9.92 8.84
CA THR A 95 2.04 8.71 8.76
C THR A 95 1.16 7.52 8.37
N CYS A 96 1.62 6.75 7.38
CA CYS A 96 0.93 5.55 6.94
C CYS A 96 0.80 4.55 8.12
N PRO A 97 -0.37 3.95 8.38
CA PRO A 97 -0.56 2.99 9.46
C PRO A 97 0.40 1.80 9.40
N PHE A 98 0.77 1.36 8.20
CA PHE A 98 1.77 0.29 8.04
C PHE A 98 3.15 0.72 8.52
N VAL A 99 3.57 1.97 8.28
CA VAL A 99 4.81 2.55 8.81
C VAL A 99 4.73 2.72 10.33
N SER A 100 3.62 3.25 10.85
CA SER A 100 3.39 3.37 12.29
C SER A 100 3.45 2.02 13.03
N LYS A 101 3.02 0.94 12.37
CA LYS A 101 3.16 -0.42 12.91
C LYS A 101 4.63 -0.82 13.05
N ILE A 102 5.48 -0.46 12.09
CA ILE A 102 6.92 -0.73 12.15
C ILE A 102 7.53 0.05 13.32
N HIS A 103 7.20 1.35 13.47
CA HIS A 103 7.68 2.16 14.58
C HIS A 103 7.37 1.49 15.93
N LYS A 104 6.12 1.04 16.15
CA LYS A 104 5.74 0.32 17.38
C LYS A 104 6.50 -0.98 17.59
N ILE A 105 6.80 -1.74 16.52
CA ILE A 105 7.58 -2.97 16.60
C ILE A 105 9.00 -2.63 17.07
N VAL A 106 9.67 -1.69 16.40
CA VAL A 106 11.05 -1.36 16.72
C VAL A 106 11.19 -0.72 18.11
N GLU A 107 10.25 0.15 18.52
CA GLU A 107 10.19 0.71 19.87
C GLU A 107 10.07 -0.38 20.95
N LYS A 108 9.19 -1.35 20.75
CA LYS A 108 9.01 -2.48 21.65
C LYS A 108 10.32 -3.26 21.84
N HIS A 109 11.03 -3.54 20.75
CA HIS A 109 12.30 -4.28 20.79
C HIS A 109 13.45 -3.42 21.35
N THR A 110 13.46 -2.12 21.07
CA THR A 110 14.39 -1.18 21.68
C THR A 110 14.25 -1.16 23.19
N LEU A 111 13.01 -1.08 23.71
CA LEU A 111 12.72 -1.12 25.15
C LEU A 111 13.11 -2.46 25.79
N ALA A 112 13.05 -3.56 25.04
CA ALA A 112 13.47 -4.88 25.47
C ALA A 112 15.01 -5.05 25.46
N GLY A 113 15.76 -4.11 24.88
CA GLY A 113 17.21 -4.17 24.72
C GLY A 113 17.67 -5.06 23.57
N ASP A 114 16.76 -5.48 22.69
CA ASP A 114 17.05 -6.29 21.52
C ASP A 114 17.85 -5.49 20.48
N TYR A 115 18.48 -6.20 19.54
CA TYR A 115 19.12 -5.58 18.39
C TYR A 115 18.16 -5.58 17.18
N ILE A 116 18.16 -4.51 16.40
CA ILE A 116 17.20 -4.34 15.30
C ILE A 116 17.96 -4.32 13.97
N LEU A 117 17.54 -5.18 13.04
CA LEU A 117 17.96 -5.13 11.65
C LEU A 117 16.83 -4.58 10.78
N ILE A 118 17.14 -3.63 9.92
CA ILE A 118 16.20 -2.95 9.06
C ILE A 118 16.60 -3.20 7.61
N ALA A 119 15.81 -3.97 6.88
CA ALA A 119 15.97 -4.13 5.44
C ALA A 119 15.43 -2.88 4.72
N GLY A 120 16.30 -2.12 4.06
CA GLY A 120 15.88 -0.90 3.39
C GLY A 120 17.03 -0.04 2.87
N ASP A 121 16.68 1.09 2.26
CA ASP A 121 17.63 2.11 1.86
C ASP A 121 17.83 3.09 3.03
N LYS A 122 19.07 3.15 3.57
CA LYS A 122 19.42 4.02 4.70
C LYS A 122 19.14 5.51 4.47
N ASN A 123 19.10 5.95 3.23
CA ASN A 123 18.85 7.35 2.86
C ASN A 123 17.36 7.65 2.68
N HIS A 124 16.50 6.63 2.65
CA HIS A 124 15.08 6.82 2.46
C HIS A 124 14.40 7.38 3.71
N PRO A 125 13.50 8.39 3.58
CA PRO A 125 12.84 9.01 4.72
C PRO A 125 12.12 8.05 5.67
N GLU A 126 11.47 7.00 5.14
CA GLU A 126 10.81 5.98 5.96
C GLU A 126 11.83 5.22 6.82
N VAL A 127 12.97 4.82 6.23
CA VAL A 127 14.01 4.09 6.97
C VAL A 127 14.67 4.99 8.03
N GLN A 128 14.91 6.26 7.70
CA GLN A 128 15.40 7.24 8.66
C GLN A 128 14.43 7.44 9.83
N ALA A 129 13.13 7.49 9.55
CA ALA A 129 12.10 7.53 10.58
C ALA A 129 12.16 6.28 11.46
N ILE A 130 12.20 5.07 10.87
CA ILE A 130 12.31 3.80 11.61
C ILE A 130 13.56 3.79 12.50
N VAL A 131 14.73 4.15 11.96
CA VAL A 131 16.00 4.28 12.73
C VAL A 131 15.84 5.24 13.89
N GLY A 132 15.13 6.35 13.70
CA GLY A 132 14.84 7.33 14.74
C GLY A 132 13.93 6.84 15.87
N HIS A 133 13.26 5.71 15.71
CA HIS A 133 12.52 4.99 16.76
C HIS A 133 13.33 3.82 17.36
N CYS A 134 14.48 3.49 16.77
CA CYS A 134 15.43 2.54 17.33
C CYS A 134 16.42 3.29 18.22
N GLY A 135 16.85 2.71 19.32
CA GLY A 135 17.99 3.22 20.08
C GLY A 135 19.30 3.01 19.31
N GLU A 136 20.40 2.93 20.04
CA GLU A 136 21.74 2.75 19.45
C GLU A 136 21.97 1.36 18.83
N ASN A 137 21.09 0.38 19.11
CA ASN A 137 21.25 -1.03 18.71
C ASN A 137 20.48 -1.33 17.44
N CYS A 138 20.82 -0.68 16.32
CA CYS A 138 20.23 -1.02 15.04
C CYS A 138 21.23 -0.93 13.88
N THR A 139 20.94 -1.68 12.82
CA THR A 139 21.69 -1.65 11.56
C THR A 139 20.73 -1.75 10.38
N VAL A 140 20.94 -0.92 9.37
CA VAL A 140 20.23 -0.97 8.10
C VAL A 140 21.07 -1.80 7.11
N PHE A 141 20.41 -2.72 6.40
CA PHE A 141 21.04 -3.48 5.32
C PHE A 141 20.23 -3.35 4.03
N ALA A 142 20.92 -3.27 2.91
CA ALA A 142 20.32 -3.03 1.61
C ALA A 142 19.96 -4.31 0.84
N ASP A 143 20.70 -5.39 1.09
CA ASP A 143 20.59 -6.65 0.32
C ASP A 143 21.09 -7.86 1.12
N SER A 144 21.01 -9.04 0.48
CA SER A 144 21.46 -10.30 1.07
C SER A 144 22.96 -10.36 1.35
N ALA A 145 23.80 -9.65 0.58
CA ALA A 145 25.24 -9.62 0.82
C ALA A 145 25.58 -8.83 2.07
N ALA A 146 24.89 -7.68 2.28
CA ALA A 146 25.04 -6.88 3.50
C ALA A 146 24.55 -7.64 4.74
N LEU A 147 23.45 -8.39 4.62
CA LEU A 147 22.94 -9.23 5.71
C LEU A 147 23.91 -10.38 6.05
N ASP A 148 24.41 -11.09 5.03
CA ASP A 148 25.42 -12.16 5.21
C ASP A 148 26.68 -11.64 5.89
N HIS A 149 27.16 -10.47 5.47
CA HIS A 149 28.28 -9.81 6.11
C HIS A 149 28.02 -9.53 7.59
N PHE A 150 26.83 -9.01 7.92
CA PHE A 150 26.45 -8.76 9.32
C PHE A 150 26.47 -10.05 10.15
N PHE A 151 25.92 -11.14 9.65
CA PHE A 151 25.92 -12.42 10.36
C PHE A 151 27.32 -12.95 10.58
N LYS A 152 28.20 -12.84 9.60
CA LYS A 152 29.60 -13.29 9.73
C LYS A 152 30.47 -12.44 10.68
N THR A 153 30.15 -11.17 10.82
CA THR A 153 31.05 -10.24 11.57
C THR A 153 30.52 -9.84 12.93
N ASN A 154 29.22 -9.75 13.10
CA ASN A 154 28.58 -9.14 14.27
C ASN A 154 27.72 -10.10 15.09
N TYR A 155 27.02 -11.04 14.44
CA TYR A 155 25.94 -11.79 15.08
C TYR A 155 26.39 -12.62 16.29
N GLU A 156 27.47 -13.37 16.18
CA GLU A 156 27.99 -14.20 17.29
C GLU A 156 28.38 -13.39 18.54
N ASN A 157 28.75 -12.13 18.33
CA ASN A 157 29.18 -11.22 19.41
C ASN A 157 28.03 -10.44 20.04
N LEU A 158 26.85 -10.43 19.41
CA LEU A 158 25.72 -9.57 19.81
C LEU A 158 25.15 -9.90 21.19
N LYS A 159 25.14 -11.17 21.63
CA LYS A 159 24.52 -11.65 22.88
C LYS A 159 23.13 -11.08 23.18
N LYS A 160 22.37 -10.68 22.13
CA LYS A 160 21.07 -10.04 22.19
C LYS A 160 20.10 -10.77 21.25
N LYS A 161 18.81 -10.67 21.52
CA LYS A 161 17.81 -11.08 20.56
C LYS A 161 17.81 -10.12 19.38
N LEU A 162 17.45 -10.62 18.23
CA LEU A 162 17.46 -9.92 16.96
C LEU A 162 16.04 -9.76 16.44
N ALA A 163 15.61 -8.54 16.21
CA ALA A 163 14.36 -8.25 15.51
C ALA A 163 14.67 -7.75 14.10
N ILE A 164 14.07 -8.37 13.09
CA ILE A 164 14.28 -8.00 11.68
C ILE A 164 12.97 -7.44 11.14
N VAL A 165 13.02 -6.23 10.59
CA VAL A 165 11.90 -5.55 9.91
C VAL A 165 12.34 -5.12 8.51
N ALA A 166 11.39 -4.87 7.63
CA ALA A 166 11.63 -4.35 6.29
C ALA A 166 10.93 -2.99 6.08
N GLN A 167 11.54 -2.13 5.29
CA GLN A 167 10.89 -0.96 4.70
C GLN A 167 9.62 -1.40 3.95
N THR A 168 8.52 -0.67 4.09
CA THR A 168 7.22 -1.06 3.49
C THR A 168 7.27 -1.26 1.97
N THR A 169 8.19 -0.58 1.30
CA THR A 169 8.40 -0.65 -0.15
C THR A 169 9.62 -1.50 -0.56
N TYR A 170 10.12 -2.37 0.33
CA TYR A 170 11.28 -3.19 0.02
C TYR A 170 10.98 -4.20 -1.08
N ASN A 171 12.01 -4.64 -1.82
CA ASN A 171 11.86 -5.62 -2.89
C ASN A 171 11.65 -7.02 -2.31
N ILE A 172 10.55 -7.67 -2.72
CA ILE A 172 10.13 -8.97 -2.19
C ILE A 172 11.17 -10.06 -2.49
N LEU A 173 11.67 -10.12 -3.72
CA LEU A 173 12.65 -11.13 -4.12
C LEU A 173 13.98 -10.99 -3.37
N VAL A 174 14.36 -9.75 -3.04
CA VAL A 174 15.54 -9.49 -2.21
C VAL A 174 15.27 -9.90 -0.76
N TRP A 175 14.06 -9.62 -0.25
CA TRP A 175 13.63 -10.03 1.09
C TRP A 175 13.65 -11.55 1.25
N GLU A 176 13.07 -12.28 0.32
CA GLU A 176 13.09 -13.76 0.33
C GLU A 176 14.51 -14.33 0.33
N ARG A 177 15.41 -13.75 -0.49
CA ARG A 177 16.84 -14.14 -0.48
C ARG A 177 17.50 -13.84 0.88
N CYS A 178 17.17 -12.73 1.50
CA CYS A 178 17.66 -12.38 2.83
C CYS A 178 17.15 -13.38 3.87
N MET A 179 15.87 -13.70 3.83
CA MET A 179 15.27 -14.64 4.80
C MET A 179 15.82 -16.06 4.64
N ALA A 180 16.16 -16.47 3.42
CA ALA A 180 16.80 -17.77 3.16
C ALA A 180 18.24 -17.90 3.74
N LEU A 181 18.88 -16.78 4.11
CA LEU A 181 20.20 -16.79 4.76
C LEU A 181 20.12 -16.93 6.28
N LEU A 182 18.94 -16.76 6.87
CA LEU A 182 18.81 -16.81 8.31
C LEU A 182 19.02 -18.24 8.82
N PRO A 183 19.66 -18.40 10.00
CA PRO A 183 19.79 -19.71 10.65
C PRO A 183 18.39 -20.31 10.90
N SER A 184 18.21 -21.57 10.51
CA SER A 184 16.94 -22.26 10.75
C SER A 184 16.70 -22.42 12.26
N ASP A 185 15.50 -22.04 12.71
CA ASP A 185 15.02 -22.27 14.08
C ASP A 185 15.82 -21.60 15.21
N ASP A 186 16.51 -20.47 14.94
CA ASP A 186 17.13 -19.72 16.02
C ASP A 186 16.09 -18.92 16.82
N PRO A 187 15.82 -19.28 18.10
CA PRO A 187 14.79 -18.63 18.92
C PRO A 187 15.11 -17.17 19.27
N ASN A 188 16.33 -16.74 18.98
CA ASN A 188 16.77 -15.36 19.23
C ASN A 188 16.48 -14.45 18.04
N ILE A 189 16.06 -14.97 16.88
CA ILE A 189 15.75 -14.19 15.69
C ILE A 189 14.23 -14.09 15.52
N MET A 190 13.73 -12.87 15.55
CA MET A 190 12.32 -12.55 15.30
C MET A 190 12.20 -11.77 13.99
N VAL A 191 11.56 -12.39 13.01
CA VAL A 191 11.33 -11.78 11.70
C VAL A 191 9.92 -11.23 11.63
N TYR A 192 9.80 -9.98 11.21
CA TYR A 192 8.55 -9.29 10.95
C TYR A 192 8.48 -8.96 9.47
N ASP A 193 7.63 -9.64 8.72
CA ASP A 193 7.32 -9.22 7.35
C ASP A 193 6.48 -7.95 7.41
N THR A 194 7.15 -6.83 7.18
CA THR A 194 6.56 -5.49 7.21
C THR A 194 6.45 -4.85 5.84
N ILE A 195 6.77 -5.60 4.77
CA ILE A 195 6.49 -5.16 3.40
C ILE A 195 4.97 -5.05 3.25
N CYS A 196 4.48 -3.87 2.86
CA CYS A 196 3.05 -3.66 2.82
C CYS A 196 2.39 -4.44 1.67
N HIS A 197 1.16 -4.92 1.90
CA HIS A 197 0.42 -5.69 0.91
C HIS A 197 0.27 -4.95 -0.43
N ALA A 198 0.04 -3.64 -0.40
CA ALA A 198 0.00 -2.83 -1.61
C ALA A 198 1.31 -2.86 -2.42
N THR A 199 2.47 -3.00 -1.76
CA THR A 199 3.76 -3.22 -2.42
C THR A 199 3.84 -4.62 -3.02
N GLN A 200 3.39 -5.64 -2.29
CA GLN A 200 3.39 -7.02 -2.74
C GLN A 200 2.55 -7.18 -4.01
N VAL A 201 1.31 -6.69 -3.98
CA VAL A 201 0.39 -6.73 -5.14
C VAL A 201 1.01 -6.00 -6.33
N ARG A 202 1.56 -4.79 -6.14
CA ARG A 202 2.14 -4.02 -7.24
C ARG A 202 3.35 -4.71 -7.87
N GLN A 203 4.23 -5.26 -7.07
CA GLN A 203 5.40 -5.98 -7.60
C GLN A 203 4.99 -7.25 -8.33
N SER A 204 4.00 -7.99 -7.81
CA SER A 204 3.44 -9.18 -8.47
C SER A 204 2.73 -8.84 -9.78
N ASP A 205 1.89 -7.79 -9.79
CA ASP A 205 1.22 -7.32 -11.01
C ASP A 205 2.24 -6.87 -12.05
N ALA A 206 3.25 -6.11 -11.63
CA ALA A 206 4.31 -5.61 -12.52
C ALA A 206 5.14 -6.77 -13.11
N ASP A 207 5.48 -7.78 -12.30
CA ASP A 207 6.18 -8.98 -12.77
C ASP A 207 5.33 -9.75 -13.79
N THR A 208 4.05 -9.97 -13.47
CA THR A 208 3.13 -10.70 -14.36
C THR A 208 2.91 -9.96 -15.66
N LEU A 209 2.65 -8.66 -15.61
CA LEU A 209 2.40 -7.84 -16.79
C LEU A 209 3.66 -7.73 -17.66
N SER A 210 4.83 -7.52 -17.06
CA SER A 210 6.08 -7.37 -17.80
C SER A 210 6.52 -8.66 -18.52
N ARG A 211 6.18 -9.84 -17.98
CA ARG A 211 6.41 -11.13 -18.66
C ARG A 211 5.57 -11.34 -19.92
N SER A 212 4.44 -10.64 -20.01
CA SER A 212 3.51 -10.74 -21.14
C SER A 212 3.54 -9.53 -22.08
N SER A 213 4.41 -8.56 -21.80
CA SER A 213 4.57 -7.32 -22.55
C SER A 213 5.92 -7.26 -23.26
N ASP A 214 5.95 -6.59 -24.41
CA ASP A 214 7.20 -6.31 -25.15
C ASP A 214 7.91 -5.07 -24.54
N LEU A 215 7.11 -4.18 -23.94
CA LEU A 215 7.54 -2.92 -23.37
C LEU A 215 6.73 -2.60 -22.11
N MET A 216 7.41 -2.11 -21.08
CA MET A 216 6.76 -1.57 -19.88
C MET A 216 7.05 -0.08 -19.70
N ILE A 217 6.01 0.67 -19.40
CA ILE A 217 6.10 2.06 -18.93
C ILE A 217 5.77 2.10 -17.44
N ILE A 218 6.73 2.54 -16.65
CA ILE A 218 6.60 2.68 -15.20
C ILE A 218 6.46 4.16 -14.88
N VAL A 219 5.28 4.57 -14.42
CA VAL A 219 4.93 5.97 -14.18
C VAL A 219 5.11 6.34 -12.73
N GLY A 220 5.82 7.43 -12.45
CA GLY A 220 5.95 7.99 -11.10
C GLY A 220 7.31 8.56 -10.79
N GLY A 221 7.45 9.22 -9.64
CA GLY A 221 8.64 9.94 -9.24
C GLY A 221 9.91 9.08 -9.24
N LYS A 222 10.99 9.60 -9.82
CA LYS A 222 12.31 8.93 -9.89
C LYS A 222 12.93 8.71 -8.51
N HIS A 223 12.49 9.48 -7.52
CA HIS A 223 12.89 9.35 -6.11
C HIS A 223 11.93 8.49 -5.27
N SER A 224 10.84 8.00 -5.87
CA SER A 224 9.90 7.11 -5.20
C SER A 224 10.46 5.69 -5.12
N SER A 225 10.75 5.22 -3.90
CA SER A 225 11.26 3.87 -3.65
C SER A 225 10.36 2.79 -4.28
N ASN A 226 9.03 2.93 -4.16
CA ASN A 226 8.11 1.97 -4.76
C ASN A 226 8.22 1.96 -6.29
N THR A 227 8.27 3.12 -6.94
CA THR A 227 8.35 3.21 -8.41
C THR A 227 9.66 2.63 -8.94
N VAL A 228 10.78 2.95 -8.27
CA VAL A 228 12.09 2.37 -8.63
C VAL A 228 12.07 0.85 -8.51
N LYS A 229 11.44 0.28 -7.46
CA LYS A 229 11.34 -1.18 -7.32
C LYS A 229 10.47 -1.83 -8.39
N LEU A 230 9.39 -1.18 -8.83
CA LEU A 230 8.58 -1.65 -9.97
C LEU A 230 9.40 -1.65 -11.25
N PHE A 231 10.17 -0.60 -11.50
CA PHE A 231 11.09 -0.55 -12.64
C PHE A 231 12.13 -1.67 -12.58
N ASP A 232 12.72 -1.92 -11.40
CA ASP A 232 13.68 -2.99 -11.19
C ASP A 232 13.10 -4.39 -11.46
N VAL A 233 11.82 -4.60 -11.16
CA VAL A 233 11.11 -5.84 -11.47
C VAL A 233 10.87 -5.96 -12.98
N CYS A 234 10.28 -4.94 -13.60
CA CYS A 234 9.91 -4.97 -15.02
C CYS A 234 11.11 -5.16 -15.94
N LYS A 235 12.23 -4.45 -15.69
CA LYS A 235 13.44 -4.50 -16.52
C LYS A 235 14.12 -5.87 -16.58
N GLN A 236 13.76 -6.80 -15.66
CA GLN A 236 14.26 -8.16 -15.69
C GLN A 236 13.54 -9.02 -16.74
N ASN A 237 12.34 -8.61 -17.14
CA ASN A 237 11.48 -9.39 -18.01
C ASN A 237 11.40 -8.84 -19.45
N CYS A 238 11.35 -7.50 -19.59
CA CYS A 238 11.26 -6.85 -20.90
C CYS A 238 11.87 -5.45 -20.90
N ARG A 239 11.92 -4.82 -22.08
CA ARG A 239 12.31 -3.41 -22.20
C ARG A 239 11.40 -2.55 -21.37
N SER A 240 11.98 -1.68 -20.55
CA SER A 240 11.21 -0.90 -19.56
C SER A 240 11.72 0.52 -19.46
N TYR A 241 10.80 1.48 -19.36
CA TYR A 241 11.11 2.89 -19.16
C TYR A 241 10.44 3.41 -17.90
N HIS A 242 11.15 4.23 -17.15
CA HIS A 242 10.64 4.93 -15.97
C HIS A 242 10.47 6.41 -16.30
N ILE A 243 9.23 6.89 -16.25
CA ILE A 243 8.85 8.25 -16.57
C ILE A 243 8.08 8.91 -15.41
N GLU A 244 8.16 10.23 -15.32
CA GLU A 244 7.39 11.02 -14.35
C GLU A 244 6.17 11.65 -14.99
N THR A 245 6.28 12.05 -16.27
CA THR A 245 5.23 12.74 -17.02
C THR A 245 4.99 12.08 -18.38
N ALA A 246 3.83 12.35 -18.97
CA ALA A 246 3.48 11.85 -20.29
C ALA A 246 4.39 12.45 -21.41
N ASP A 247 4.90 13.66 -21.23
CA ASP A 247 5.80 14.29 -22.20
C ASP A 247 7.08 13.49 -22.44
N GLU A 248 7.55 12.77 -21.44
CA GLU A 248 8.74 11.92 -21.58
C GLU A 248 8.53 10.82 -22.63
N LEU A 249 7.28 10.41 -22.91
CA LEU A 249 6.95 9.40 -23.92
C LEU A 249 7.46 9.78 -25.32
N TYR A 250 7.43 11.07 -25.67
CA TYR A 250 7.88 11.53 -26.97
C TYR A 250 9.38 11.36 -27.22
N THR A 251 10.14 11.13 -26.14
CA THR A 251 11.60 10.91 -26.21
C THR A 251 11.99 9.44 -26.18
N LEU A 252 11.03 8.53 -26.00
CA LEU A 252 11.30 7.10 -25.84
C LEU A 252 11.24 6.37 -27.18
N ASP A 253 12.06 5.32 -27.29
CA ASP A 253 11.92 4.36 -28.37
C ASP A 253 10.75 3.40 -28.08
N LEU A 254 9.62 3.66 -28.72
CA LEU A 254 8.40 2.85 -28.62
C LEU A 254 8.25 1.89 -29.83
N CYS A 255 9.25 1.85 -30.71
CA CYS A 255 9.23 1.02 -31.91
C CYS A 255 9.21 -0.48 -31.55
N ASN A 256 8.56 -1.26 -32.41
CA ASN A 256 8.48 -2.71 -32.34
C ASN A 256 7.82 -3.30 -31.07
N ALA A 257 7.09 -2.52 -30.29
CA ALA A 257 6.30 -3.01 -29.20
C ALA A 257 4.83 -3.21 -29.64
N GLU A 258 4.33 -4.43 -29.62
CA GLU A 258 2.92 -4.75 -29.92
C GLU A 258 2.10 -4.76 -28.64
N LYS A 259 2.68 -5.24 -27.54
CA LYS A 259 2.06 -5.33 -26.22
C LYS A 259 2.80 -4.41 -25.26
N ILE A 260 2.13 -3.34 -24.85
CA ILE A 260 2.69 -2.36 -23.93
C ILE A 260 1.95 -2.44 -22.60
N GLY A 261 2.70 -2.69 -21.54
CA GLY A 261 2.21 -2.63 -20.18
C GLY A 261 2.50 -1.27 -19.55
N ILE A 262 1.52 -0.71 -18.84
CA ILE A 262 1.68 0.50 -18.04
C ILE A 262 1.47 0.12 -16.58
N THR A 263 2.43 0.44 -15.73
CA THR A 263 2.25 0.38 -14.28
C THR A 263 2.64 1.71 -13.65
N ALA A 264 2.21 1.96 -12.42
CA ALA A 264 2.47 3.22 -11.75
C ALA A 264 2.82 3.04 -10.28
N GLY A 265 3.66 3.92 -9.78
CA GLY A 265 4.03 3.97 -8.38
C GLY A 265 2.85 4.29 -7.46
N ALA A 266 3.00 3.92 -6.18
CA ALA A 266 1.99 4.15 -5.14
C ALA A 266 1.73 5.64 -4.83
N SER A 267 2.55 6.54 -5.35
CA SER A 267 2.42 7.99 -5.24
C SER A 267 2.04 8.68 -6.56
N THR A 268 1.57 7.93 -7.55
CA THR A 268 1.19 8.45 -8.86
C THR A 268 -0.32 8.66 -8.93
N PRO A 269 -0.81 9.89 -9.13
CA PRO A 269 -2.23 10.17 -9.28
C PRO A 269 -2.84 9.51 -10.53
N ALA A 270 -4.12 9.19 -10.45
CA ALA A 270 -4.85 8.53 -11.54
C ALA A 270 -4.89 9.35 -12.83
N HIS A 271 -4.89 10.69 -12.74
CA HIS A 271 -4.89 11.55 -13.93
C HIS A 271 -3.58 11.43 -14.72
N ILE A 272 -2.43 11.34 -14.03
CA ILE A 272 -1.14 11.16 -14.70
C ILE A 272 -1.09 9.82 -15.44
N ILE A 273 -1.66 8.76 -14.84
CA ILE A 273 -1.74 7.44 -15.49
C ILE A 273 -2.61 7.50 -16.74
N LYS A 274 -3.76 8.18 -16.65
CA LYS A 274 -4.65 8.38 -17.79
C LYS A 274 -4.02 9.24 -18.88
N GLU A 275 -3.30 10.29 -18.50
CA GLU A 275 -2.55 11.13 -19.41
C GLU A 275 -1.50 10.32 -20.17
N VAL A 276 -0.72 9.49 -19.45
CA VAL A 276 0.26 8.56 -20.07
C VAL A 276 -0.43 7.57 -21.00
N GLU A 277 -1.56 7.00 -20.61
CA GLU A 277 -2.36 6.09 -21.45
C GLU A 277 -2.87 6.80 -22.70
N SER A 278 -3.45 7.99 -22.55
CA SER A 278 -3.96 8.81 -23.66
C SER A 278 -2.84 9.20 -24.61
N THR A 279 -1.77 9.78 -24.11
CA THR A 279 -0.61 10.18 -24.92
C THR A 279 0.02 8.97 -25.61
N MET A 280 0.10 7.83 -24.91
CA MET A 280 0.57 6.59 -25.53
C MET A 280 -0.34 6.14 -26.66
N SER A 281 -1.67 6.22 -26.46
CA SER A 281 -2.66 5.91 -27.51
C SER A 281 -2.54 6.88 -28.69
N GLU A 282 -2.36 8.17 -28.43
CA GLU A 282 -2.15 9.19 -29.45
C GLU A 282 -0.86 8.98 -30.27
N ILE A 283 0.24 8.71 -29.57
CA ILE A 283 1.52 8.35 -30.24
C ILE A 283 1.31 7.15 -31.15
N MET A 284 0.43 6.24 -30.75
CA MET A 284 0.15 5.01 -31.50
C MET A 284 -0.89 5.21 -32.61
N GLU A 285 -1.90 6.02 -32.40
CA GLU A 285 -3.11 6.14 -33.23
C GLU A 285 -3.30 7.54 -33.85
N ARG A 286 -2.59 8.54 -33.37
CA ARG A 286 -2.70 9.97 -33.76
C ARG A 286 -4.08 10.58 -33.52
N HIS A 287 -4.62 10.42 -32.31
CA HIS A 287 -5.89 11.04 -31.92
C HIS A 287 -5.72 12.24 -30.98
N ASP A 288 -6.70 13.17 -31.00
CA ASP A 288 -6.68 14.45 -30.29
C ASP A 288 -6.92 14.30 -28.76
N GLU A 289 -6.28 15.20 -27.97
CA GLU A 289 -6.26 15.22 -26.50
C GLU A 289 -7.60 15.64 -25.87
N GLU A 290 -8.05 14.94 -24.82
CA GLU A 290 -9.05 15.42 -23.88
C GLU A 290 -8.38 16.00 -22.62
N ASP A 291 -8.60 17.28 -22.32
CA ASP A 291 -8.11 17.98 -21.12
C ASP A 291 -8.74 17.39 -19.84
N ILE A 292 -7.97 16.61 -19.07
CA ILE A 292 -8.43 16.02 -17.80
C ILE A 292 -8.12 16.97 -16.66
N ASN A 293 -9.17 17.52 -16.01
CA ASN A 293 -9.01 18.36 -14.84
C ASN A 293 -8.40 17.57 -13.66
N PHE A 294 -7.27 18.06 -13.13
CA PHE A 294 -6.53 17.47 -12.01
C PHE A 294 -7.42 17.17 -10.79
N ALA A 295 -8.32 18.12 -10.44
CA ALA A 295 -9.23 17.96 -9.30
C ALA A 295 -10.21 16.79 -9.48
N GLU A 296 -10.79 16.62 -10.67
CA GLU A 296 -11.71 15.51 -10.97
C GLU A 296 -10.98 14.17 -11.00
N ALA A 297 -9.75 14.15 -11.51
CA ALA A 297 -8.95 12.92 -11.54
C ALA A 297 -8.46 12.52 -10.14
N LEU A 298 -8.17 13.50 -9.28
CA LEU A 298 -7.81 13.25 -7.88
C LEU A 298 -9.02 12.71 -7.10
N ASP A 299 -10.21 13.30 -7.29
CA ASP A 299 -11.45 12.81 -6.67
C ASP A 299 -11.79 11.37 -7.09
N GLN A 300 -11.52 11.01 -8.36
CA GLN A 300 -11.70 9.63 -8.83
C GLN A 300 -10.71 8.64 -8.19
N SER A 301 -9.55 9.11 -7.74
CA SER A 301 -8.59 8.25 -7.01
C SER A 301 -9.01 7.98 -5.56
N PHE A 302 -10.01 8.73 -5.02
CA PHE A 302 -10.55 8.58 -3.66
C PHE A 302 -11.66 7.51 -3.55
N LYS A 303 -11.59 6.40 -4.27
CA LYS A 303 -12.59 5.33 -4.16
C LYS A 303 -12.74 4.88 -2.70
N LYS A 304 -13.88 5.23 -2.10
CA LYS A 304 -14.30 4.76 -0.77
C LYS A 304 -15.31 3.64 -0.95
N ILE A 305 -15.16 2.60 -0.15
CA ILE A 305 -16.21 1.62 0.05
C ILE A 305 -17.01 1.98 1.31
N HIS A 306 -18.31 1.74 1.27
CA HIS A 306 -19.23 2.11 2.34
C HIS A 306 -19.84 0.89 3.01
N LYS A 307 -20.19 1.04 4.28
CA LYS A 307 -20.90 -0.01 5.02
C LYS A 307 -22.19 -0.41 4.27
N GLY A 308 -22.37 -1.72 4.08
CA GLY A 308 -23.51 -2.28 3.35
C GLY A 308 -23.30 -2.44 1.84
N GLU A 309 -22.20 -1.92 1.30
CA GLU A 309 -21.88 -2.05 -0.12
C GLU A 309 -21.45 -3.47 -0.46
N LYS A 310 -21.91 -3.98 -1.62
CA LYS A 310 -21.46 -5.26 -2.17
C LYS A 310 -20.16 -5.05 -2.94
N VAL A 311 -19.14 -5.80 -2.60
CA VAL A 311 -17.82 -5.76 -3.24
C VAL A 311 -17.41 -7.17 -3.65
N LYS A 312 -16.71 -7.28 -4.76
CA LYS A 312 -15.99 -8.50 -5.12
C LYS A 312 -14.58 -8.43 -4.60
N GLY A 313 -14.07 -9.55 -4.13
CA GLY A 313 -12.69 -9.59 -3.66
C GLY A 313 -12.07 -10.95 -3.92
N THR A 314 -10.75 -10.95 -4.10
CA THR A 314 -9.95 -12.17 -4.29
C THR A 314 -9.22 -12.49 -3.01
N VAL A 315 -9.29 -13.72 -2.55
CA VAL A 315 -8.56 -14.16 -1.34
C VAL A 315 -7.06 -14.08 -1.58
N ALA A 316 -6.40 -13.17 -0.90
CA ALA A 316 -4.96 -12.94 -0.99
C ALA A 316 -4.15 -13.80 -0.01
N ALA A 317 -4.70 -14.05 1.18
CA ALA A 317 -4.10 -14.92 2.18
C ALA A 317 -5.16 -15.46 3.14
N VAL A 318 -4.89 -16.61 3.75
CA VAL A 318 -5.75 -17.23 4.77
C VAL A 318 -4.91 -17.51 6.00
N ASN A 319 -5.35 -17.04 7.15
CA ASN A 319 -4.73 -17.33 8.44
C ASN A 319 -5.66 -18.16 9.33
N ASN A 320 -5.28 -18.41 10.60
CA ASN A 320 -6.05 -19.28 11.50
C ASN A 320 -7.39 -18.68 11.98
N THR A 321 -7.61 -17.39 11.78
CA THR A 321 -8.76 -16.64 12.33
C THR A 321 -9.60 -15.93 11.27
N GLU A 322 -9.02 -15.66 10.09
CA GLU A 322 -9.66 -14.85 9.07
C GLU A 322 -9.05 -15.08 7.68
N ALA A 323 -9.77 -14.70 6.63
CA ALA A 323 -9.25 -14.56 5.28
C ALA A 323 -8.95 -13.08 4.98
N ILE A 324 -7.83 -12.82 4.31
CA ILE A 324 -7.43 -11.51 3.81
C ILE A 324 -7.79 -11.45 2.34
N VAL A 325 -8.54 -10.42 1.96
CA VAL A 325 -9.13 -10.29 0.63
C VAL A 325 -8.73 -8.97 0.00
N ASP A 326 -8.25 -9.04 -1.22
CA ASP A 326 -8.04 -7.87 -2.06
C ASP A 326 -9.37 -7.51 -2.77
N THR A 327 -9.90 -6.34 -2.47
CA THR A 327 -11.15 -5.82 -3.05
C THR A 327 -10.91 -4.90 -4.25
N GLY A 328 -9.66 -4.74 -4.71
CA GLY A 328 -9.28 -3.76 -5.74
C GLY A 328 -9.51 -2.30 -5.30
N THR A 329 -9.67 -2.06 -3.99
CA THR A 329 -9.82 -0.73 -3.39
C THR A 329 -8.64 -0.41 -2.48
N LYS A 330 -8.65 0.77 -1.86
CA LYS A 330 -7.61 1.21 -0.93
C LYS A 330 -7.61 0.48 0.41
N TYR A 331 -8.62 -0.35 0.67
CA TYR A 331 -8.79 -1.06 1.92
C TYR A 331 -8.33 -2.52 1.77
N THR A 332 -7.54 -2.98 2.73
CA THR A 332 -7.33 -4.41 2.90
C THR A 332 -8.59 -5.02 3.53
N GLY A 333 -9.23 -5.94 2.82
CA GLY A 333 -10.41 -6.63 3.30
C GLY A 333 -10.05 -7.76 4.28
N TYR A 334 -10.74 -7.82 5.40
CA TYR A 334 -10.65 -8.91 6.37
C TYR A 334 -12.01 -9.58 6.50
N VAL A 335 -12.05 -10.89 6.32
CA VAL A 335 -13.25 -11.71 6.52
C VAL A 335 -12.98 -12.66 7.70
N PRO A 336 -13.42 -12.31 8.92
CA PRO A 336 -13.31 -13.21 10.08
C PRO A 336 -14.04 -14.53 9.86
N LEU A 337 -13.63 -15.60 10.54
CA LEU A 337 -14.27 -16.92 10.43
C LEU A 337 -15.80 -16.86 10.66
N SER A 338 -16.25 -16.06 11.63
CA SER A 338 -17.68 -15.84 11.93
C SER A 338 -18.48 -15.22 10.78
N GLU A 339 -17.80 -14.58 9.84
CA GLU A 339 -18.37 -13.94 8.65
C GLU A 339 -18.11 -14.75 7.36
N LEU A 340 -17.37 -15.87 7.47
CA LEU A 340 -17.14 -16.83 6.39
C LEU A 340 -18.11 -18.00 6.45
N THR A 341 -18.41 -18.52 7.65
CA THR A 341 -19.22 -19.71 7.87
C THR A 341 -19.96 -19.65 9.20
N ASP A 342 -21.07 -20.41 9.30
CA ASP A 342 -21.83 -20.62 10.54
C ASP A 342 -21.25 -21.73 11.40
N ASP A 343 -20.35 -22.56 10.88
CA ASP A 343 -19.75 -23.68 11.61
C ASP A 343 -18.46 -23.24 12.34
N PRO A 344 -18.50 -23.08 13.67
CA PRO A 344 -17.35 -22.65 14.45
C PRO A 344 -16.24 -23.73 14.60
N SER A 345 -16.49 -24.94 14.11
CA SER A 345 -15.52 -26.05 14.16
C SER A 345 -14.52 -26.01 13.00
N LEU A 346 -14.84 -25.25 11.94
CA LEU A 346 -14.01 -25.09 10.75
C LEU A 346 -12.93 -24.02 10.97
N LYS A 347 -11.89 -24.09 10.16
CA LYS A 347 -10.90 -23.01 10.02
C LYS A 347 -11.13 -22.25 8.72
N PRO A 348 -10.68 -20.99 8.59
CA PRO A 348 -10.82 -20.25 7.34
C PRO A 348 -10.27 -21.00 6.12
N ALA A 349 -9.16 -21.73 6.26
CA ALA A 349 -8.57 -22.55 5.22
C ALA A 349 -9.39 -23.78 4.80
N ASP A 350 -10.38 -24.20 5.61
CA ASP A 350 -11.32 -25.26 5.26
C ASP A 350 -12.50 -24.73 4.43
N VAL A 351 -12.67 -23.39 4.39
CA VAL A 351 -13.82 -22.71 3.76
C VAL A 351 -13.42 -22.02 2.46
N VAL A 352 -12.23 -21.40 2.42
CA VAL A 352 -11.74 -20.64 1.26
C VAL A 352 -10.26 -20.89 1.00
N ASN A 353 -9.86 -20.81 -0.27
CA ASN A 353 -8.47 -20.95 -0.69
C ASN A 353 -7.93 -19.63 -1.24
N VAL A 354 -6.62 -19.46 -1.21
CA VAL A 354 -5.95 -18.33 -1.84
C VAL A 354 -6.23 -18.37 -3.34
N GLY A 355 -6.69 -17.24 -3.89
CA GLY A 355 -7.10 -17.09 -5.28
C GLY A 355 -8.61 -17.20 -5.53
N ASP A 356 -9.40 -17.62 -4.53
CA ASP A 356 -10.86 -17.66 -4.67
C ASP A 356 -11.46 -16.26 -4.81
N GLU A 357 -12.36 -16.09 -5.76
CA GLU A 357 -13.18 -14.87 -5.90
C GLU A 357 -14.44 -14.97 -5.02
N LEU A 358 -14.62 -13.98 -4.16
CA LEU A 358 -15.75 -13.92 -3.22
C LEU A 358 -16.62 -12.69 -3.48
N ASP A 359 -17.95 -12.89 -3.45
CA ASP A 359 -18.90 -11.78 -3.29
C ASP A 359 -19.01 -11.47 -1.79
N LEU A 360 -18.84 -10.21 -1.41
CA LEU A 360 -18.72 -9.78 -0.01
C LEU A 360 -19.56 -8.53 0.24
N ILE A 361 -20.00 -8.34 1.48
CA ILE A 361 -20.65 -7.10 1.94
C ILE A 361 -19.73 -6.43 2.96
N VAL A 362 -19.54 -5.13 2.82
CA VAL A 362 -18.78 -4.31 3.77
C VAL A 362 -19.55 -4.17 5.06
N ILE A 363 -19.02 -4.70 6.16
CA ILE A 363 -19.59 -4.53 7.50
C ILE A 363 -19.15 -3.21 8.10
N GLN A 364 -17.85 -2.93 8.01
CA GLN A 364 -17.23 -1.76 8.61
C GLN A 364 -15.96 -1.40 7.86
N THR A 365 -15.71 -0.10 7.74
CA THR A 365 -14.43 0.44 7.25
C THR A 365 -13.71 1.16 8.38
N ASN A 366 -12.39 1.03 8.41
CA ASN A 366 -11.53 1.79 9.31
C ASN A 366 -10.58 2.64 8.47
N ASP A 367 -10.91 3.91 8.31
CA ASP A 367 -10.12 4.87 7.53
C ASP A 367 -8.75 5.17 8.17
N GLN A 368 -8.60 4.93 9.47
CA GLN A 368 -7.32 5.16 10.16
C GLN A 368 -6.30 4.07 9.86
N ASP A 369 -6.77 2.82 9.78
CA ASP A 369 -5.91 1.64 9.60
C ASP A 369 -5.90 1.13 8.15
N GLY A 370 -6.76 1.68 7.28
CA GLY A 370 -6.88 1.23 5.88
C GLY A 370 -7.46 -0.17 5.73
N THR A 371 -8.37 -0.53 6.62
CA THR A 371 -8.95 -1.87 6.65
C THR A 371 -10.45 -1.84 6.49
N ALA A 372 -11.01 -2.91 5.93
CA ALA A 372 -12.44 -3.13 5.86
C ALA A 372 -12.76 -4.53 6.38
N THR A 373 -13.75 -4.61 7.27
CA THR A 373 -14.32 -5.90 7.67
C THR A 373 -15.44 -6.27 6.71
N LEU A 374 -15.35 -7.44 6.14
CA LEU A 374 -16.23 -7.93 5.10
C LEU A 374 -16.94 -9.21 5.56
N SER A 375 -18.12 -9.49 4.96
CA SER A 375 -18.91 -10.67 5.24
C SER A 375 -19.32 -11.39 3.94
N LYS A 376 -18.96 -12.65 3.85
CA LYS A 376 -19.49 -13.58 2.86
C LYS A 376 -20.88 -14.07 3.29
N LYS A 377 -21.04 -14.37 4.57
CA LYS A 377 -22.28 -14.85 5.15
C LYS A 377 -23.49 -13.98 4.84
N LYS A 378 -23.36 -12.64 4.95
CA LYS A 378 -24.43 -11.70 4.63
C LYS A 378 -24.84 -11.73 3.17
N VAL A 379 -23.91 -12.03 2.26
CA VAL A 379 -24.24 -12.23 0.84
C VAL A 379 -25.04 -13.50 0.66
N ASP A 380 -24.61 -14.59 1.29
CA ASP A 380 -25.28 -15.89 1.21
C ASP A 380 -26.66 -15.83 1.85
N GLU A 381 -26.83 -15.13 2.99
CA GLU A 381 -28.14 -14.85 3.62
C GLU A 381 -29.08 -14.07 2.68
N GLN A 382 -28.57 -13.04 1.99
CA GLN A 382 -29.36 -12.28 1.03
C GLN A 382 -29.77 -13.14 -0.18
N LYS A 383 -28.83 -13.90 -0.75
CA LYS A 383 -29.14 -14.83 -1.86
C LYS A 383 -30.20 -15.86 -1.46
N GLY A 384 -30.04 -16.47 -0.27
CA GLY A 384 -31.01 -17.41 0.26
C GLY A 384 -32.40 -16.78 0.48
N PHE A 385 -32.46 -15.54 0.95
CA PHE A 385 -33.71 -14.81 1.11
C PHE A 385 -34.34 -14.49 -0.25
N GLU A 386 -33.56 -14.07 -1.25
CA GLU A 386 -34.05 -13.83 -2.63
C GLU A 386 -34.59 -15.11 -3.25
N GLU A 387 -33.92 -16.25 -3.02
CA GLU A 387 -34.44 -17.58 -3.49
C GLU A 387 -35.77 -17.95 -2.83
N ILE A 388 -35.94 -17.68 -1.53
CA ILE A 388 -37.19 -17.92 -0.81
C ILE A 388 -38.32 -17.04 -1.38
N VAL A 389 -38.01 -15.75 -1.65
CA VAL A 389 -38.98 -14.81 -2.23
C VAL A 389 -39.38 -15.25 -3.66
N ALA A 390 -38.36 -15.60 -4.47
CA ALA A 390 -38.58 -16.07 -5.81
C ALA A 390 -39.39 -17.41 -5.86
N ALA A 391 -39.10 -18.31 -4.94
CA ALA A 391 -39.86 -19.56 -4.80
C ALA A 391 -41.33 -19.31 -4.42
N LYS A 392 -41.55 -18.32 -3.54
CA LYS A 392 -42.93 -17.90 -3.19
C LYS A 392 -43.68 -17.30 -4.38
N GLU A 393 -43.03 -16.49 -5.20
CA GLU A 393 -43.64 -15.87 -6.40
C GLU A 393 -43.90 -16.90 -7.50
N ASN A 394 -43.06 -17.93 -7.60
CA ASN A 394 -43.19 -18.98 -8.63
C ASN A 394 -43.90 -20.25 -8.14
N ASP A 395 -44.46 -20.24 -6.92
CA ASP A 395 -45.14 -21.41 -6.30
C ASP A 395 -44.26 -22.68 -6.24
N THR A 396 -42.94 -22.49 -6.08
CA THR A 396 -41.95 -23.56 -6.04
C THR A 396 -41.81 -24.09 -4.61
N VAL A 397 -41.83 -25.41 -4.43
CA VAL A 397 -41.65 -26.05 -3.13
C VAL A 397 -40.17 -26.03 -2.75
N LEU A 398 -39.84 -25.48 -1.55
CA LEU A 398 -38.52 -25.53 -0.93
C LEU A 398 -38.50 -26.59 0.16
N GLU A 399 -37.45 -27.41 0.19
CA GLU A 399 -37.17 -28.30 1.29
C GLU A 399 -36.25 -27.59 2.31
N GLY A 400 -36.61 -27.63 3.59
CA GLY A 400 -35.85 -27.01 4.65
C GLY A 400 -35.85 -27.84 5.93
N THR A 401 -34.77 -27.73 6.73
CA THR A 401 -34.63 -28.37 8.02
C THR A 401 -35.03 -27.41 9.14
N VAL A 402 -35.99 -27.75 9.94
CA VAL A 402 -36.41 -26.96 11.11
C VAL A 402 -35.33 -27.02 12.20
N GLN A 403 -34.70 -25.88 12.47
CA GLN A 403 -33.67 -25.75 13.50
C GLN A 403 -34.22 -25.33 14.89
N GLY A 404 -35.43 -24.79 14.93
CA GLY A 404 -36.05 -24.38 16.19
C GLY A 404 -37.47 -23.82 15.98
N VAL A 405 -38.22 -23.82 17.07
CA VAL A 405 -39.56 -23.21 17.11
C VAL A 405 -39.50 -21.95 17.98
N VAL A 406 -39.76 -20.78 17.39
CA VAL A 406 -39.89 -19.53 18.14
C VAL A 406 -41.32 -19.42 18.67
N LYS A 407 -41.47 -19.11 19.97
CA LYS A 407 -42.78 -18.89 20.60
C LYS A 407 -43.26 -17.46 20.33
#